data_53da7cb5df366e4ae098d01f172d231e
#
_entry.id   53da7cb5df366e4ae098d01f172d231e
#
_cell.length_a   1.000
_cell.length_b   1.000
_cell.length_c   1.000
_cell.angle_alpha   90.00
_cell.angle_beta   90.00
_cell.angle_gamma   90.00
#
_symmetry.space_group_name_H-M   'P 1'
#
loop_
_entity.id
_entity.type
_entity.pdbx_description
1 polymer ?
#
loop_
_entity_poly.entity_id
_entity_poly.type
_entity_poly.pdbx_seq_one_letter_code
_entity_poly.pdbx_strand_id
1 'polypeptide(L)'
;MVFSSITFLFCFLPVVLLLYYVCRSIVWKNVILLIASLLFYAWGEPVYVILMILSILFNYYAGREIEAAHKKSSLAFAVIINLLILGYFKYSGFLVDTVNSIFGTSFVNKRLALPIGISFYTFQAMSYLIDVYRGDSKGQKNVLTFAVYITMFPQLIAGPIVRYQDIENQLNGRTPDADDFREGIPMFVKGFFKKVVLANVIGSLHTQILAMGMSNISAMTAWLGALAYTLQIFNDFSGYSDMAIGLGRMLGFEFPKNFDRPYASGSVTEFWRRWHISLGTWFREYVYIPLGGNRKGVKRQIINLLIVWALTGLWHGAAWNFVIWGL
;
A
#
# COMPACT_ATOMS: atom_id res chain seq x y z
N MET A 1 11.21 0.47 11.25
CA MET A 1 10.84 -0.70 12.08
C MET A 1 10.03 -1.67 11.24
N VAL A 2 10.15 -2.98 11.44
CA VAL A 2 9.34 -3.99 10.71
C VAL A 2 8.56 -4.84 11.70
N PHE A 3 7.39 -5.36 11.31
CA PHE A 3 6.49 -6.10 12.21
C PHE A 3 7.11 -7.38 12.79
N SER A 4 8.07 -7.97 12.12
CA SER A 4 8.79 -9.17 12.57
C SER A 4 10.00 -8.88 13.46
N SER A 5 10.29 -7.61 13.76
CA SER A 5 11.43 -7.28 14.63
C SER A 5 11.11 -7.48 16.12
N ILE A 6 12.09 -7.89 16.90
CA ILE A 6 11.99 -8.03 18.36
C ILE A 6 11.52 -6.71 19.00
N THR A 7 12.10 -5.58 18.57
CA THR A 7 11.73 -4.25 19.06
C THR A 7 10.24 -3.94 18.81
N PHE A 8 9.70 -4.32 17.64
CA PHE A 8 8.28 -4.13 17.38
C PHE A 8 7.41 -4.99 18.28
N LEU A 9 7.70 -6.29 18.36
CA LEU A 9 6.86 -7.26 19.06
C LEU A 9 6.86 -7.10 20.58
N PHE A 10 8.01 -6.81 21.16
CA PHE A 10 8.18 -6.83 22.62
C PHE A 10 8.28 -5.44 23.26
N CYS A 11 8.51 -4.39 22.48
CA CYS A 11 8.55 -3.03 23.00
C CYS A 11 7.45 -2.15 22.42
N PHE A 12 7.44 -1.94 21.10
CA PHE A 12 6.54 -0.99 20.48
C PHE A 12 5.08 -1.42 20.59
N LEU A 13 4.73 -2.60 20.11
CA LEU A 13 3.33 -3.07 20.04
C LEU A 13 2.68 -3.18 21.42
N PRO A 14 3.31 -3.79 22.46
CA PRO A 14 2.70 -3.86 23.78
C PRO A 14 2.45 -2.50 24.40
N VAL A 15 3.40 -1.55 24.26
CA VAL A 15 3.23 -0.18 24.78
C VAL A 15 2.08 0.54 24.07
N VAL A 16 2.01 0.45 22.73
CA VAL A 16 0.93 1.07 21.96
C VAL A 16 -0.42 0.50 22.35
N LEU A 17 -0.55 -0.83 22.43
CA LEU A 17 -1.80 -1.49 22.81
C LEU A 17 -2.20 -1.12 24.25
N LEU A 18 -1.28 -1.13 25.19
CA LEU A 18 -1.55 -0.75 26.57
C LEU A 18 -2.09 0.68 26.64
N LEU A 19 -1.39 1.65 26.06
CA LEU A 19 -1.82 3.06 26.05
C LEU A 19 -3.18 3.21 25.35
N TYR A 20 -3.38 2.50 24.23
CA TYR A 20 -4.60 2.55 23.44
C TYR A 20 -5.83 2.04 24.22
N TYR A 21 -5.70 0.92 24.94
CA TYR A 21 -6.81 0.32 25.69
C TYR A 21 -7.07 1.00 27.04
N VAL A 22 -6.07 1.60 27.67
CA VAL A 22 -6.26 2.44 28.87
C VAL A 22 -7.08 3.68 28.55
N CYS A 23 -6.95 4.23 27.34
CA CYS A 23 -7.74 5.39 26.92
C CYS A 23 -9.17 5.02 26.52
N ARG A 24 -10.15 5.70 27.14
CA ARG A 24 -11.59 5.51 26.84
C ARG A 24 -12.07 6.41 25.70
N SER A 25 -11.50 7.61 25.58
CA SER A 25 -11.90 8.58 24.55
C SER A 25 -11.33 8.24 23.18
N ILE A 26 -12.18 8.28 22.14
CA ILE A 26 -11.78 8.08 20.74
C ILE A 26 -10.72 9.09 20.28
N VAL A 27 -10.80 10.33 20.78
CA VAL A 27 -9.83 11.38 20.45
C VAL A 27 -8.43 10.99 20.95
N TRP A 28 -8.33 10.55 22.22
CA TRP A 28 -7.05 10.10 22.77
C TRP A 28 -6.53 8.81 22.12
N LYS A 29 -7.42 7.87 21.76
CA LYS A 29 -7.06 6.71 20.95
C LYS A 29 -6.46 7.12 19.61
N ASN A 30 -7.05 8.11 18.93
CA ASN A 30 -6.52 8.63 17.68
C ASN A 30 -5.18 9.37 17.88
N VAL A 31 -5.01 10.13 18.96
CA VAL A 31 -3.72 10.78 19.29
C VAL A 31 -2.62 9.74 19.49
N ILE A 32 -2.89 8.67 20.26
CA ILE A 32 -1.92 7.58 20.50
C ILE A 32 -1.55 6.91 19.18
N LEU A 33 -2.54 6.59 18.33
CA LEU A 33 -2.29 5.98 17.03
C LEU A 33 -1.46 6.89 16.12
N LEU A 34 -1.76 8.19 16.11
CA LEU A 34 -1.00 9.14 15.30
C LEU A 34 0.46 9.22 15.76
N ILE A 35 0.69 9.40 17.05
CA ILE A 35 2.04 9.47 17.62
C ILE A 35 2.79 8.16 17.36
N ALA A 36 2.18 7.02 17.67
CA ALA A 36 2.77 5.71 17.41
C ALA A 36 3.11 5.51 15.94
N SER A 37 2.22 5.88 15.03
CA SER A 37 2.42 5.73 13.59
C SER A 37 3.53 6.62 13.06
N LEU A 38 3.60 7.88 13.51
CA LEU A 38 4.69 8.78 13.17
C LEU A 38 6.04 8.31 13.71
N LEU A 39 6.09 7.80 14.95
CA LEU A 39 7.29 7.19 15.51
C LEU A 39 7.72 5.94 14.74
N PHE A 40 6.76 5.07 14.40
CA PHE A 40 7.01 3.87 13.60
C PHE A 40 7.61 4.23 12.23
N TYR A 41 7.08 5.25 11.57
CA TYR A 41 7.56 5.74 10.28
C TYR A 41 8.91 6.42 10.40
N ALA A 42 9.08 7.34 11.35
CA ALA A 42 10.32 8.08 11.58
C ALA A 42 11.50 7.18 11.98
N TRP A 43 11.22 5.99 12.56
CA TRP A 43 12.26 5.00 12.86
C TRP A 43 13.04 4.54 11.61
N GLY A 44 12.37 4.45 10.47
CA GLY A 44 12.99 4.08 9.19
C GLY A 44 13.30 5.27 8.30
N GLU A 45 12.50 6.35 8.43
CA GLU A 45 12.47 7.48 7.49
C GLU A 45 12.42 8.84 8.24
N PRO A 46 13.47 9.19 9.01
CA PRO A 46 13.42 10.36 9.89
C PRO A 46 13.23 11.68 9.16
N VAL A 47 13.72 11.80 7.92
CA VAL A 47 13.59 13.02 7.11
C VAL A 47 12.23 13.04 6.38
N TYR A 48 11.79 11.91 5.85
CA TYR A 48 10.58 11.84 5.04
C TYR A 48 9.28 11.87 5.84
N VAL A 49 9.35 11.81 7.17
CA VAL A 49 8.19 12.10 8.03
C VAL A 49 7.66 13.52 7.82
N ILE A 50 8.54 14.48 7.52
CA ILE A 50 8.16 15.86 7.20
C ILE A 50 7.34 15.89 5.90
N LEU A 51 7.80 15.18 4.87
CA LEU A 51 7.07 15.07 3.60
C LEU A 51 5.68 14.47 3.80
N MET A 52 5.57 13.43 4.64
CA MET A 52 4.30 12.80 4.97
C MET A 52 3.36 13.80 5.68
N ILE A 53 3.85 14.57 6.66
CA ILE A 53 3.06 15.60 7.36
C ILE A 53 2.58 16.67 6.37
N LEU A 54 3.45 17.15 5.49
CA LEU A 54 3.07 18.12 4.46
C LEU A 54 2.03 17.56 3.49
N SER A 55 2.16 16.30 3.08
CA SER A 55 1.17 15.60 2.26
C SER A 55 -0.17 15.48 2.96
N ILE A 56 -0.19 15.15 4.26
CA ILE A 56 -1.42 15.09 5.07
C ILE A 56 -2.12 16.46 5.10
N LEU A 57 -1.39 17.51 5.43
CA LEU A 57 -1.97 18.85 5.48
C LEU A 57 -2.51 19.29 4.12
N PHE A 58 -1.73 19.08 3.05
CA PHE A 58 -2.16 19.41 1.70
C PHE A 58 -3.46 18.69 1.33
N ASN A 59 -3.51 17.35 1.49
CA ASN A 59 -4.69 16.55 1.11
C ASN A 59 -5.91 16.82 2.01
N TYR A 60 -5.68 17.13 3.30
CA TYR A 60 -6.75 17.56 4.20
C TYR A 60 -7.43 18.84 3.72
N TYR A 61 -6.66 19.90 3.43
CA TYR A 61 -7.20 21.15 2.95
C TYR A 61 -7.80 21.02 1.54
N ALA A 62 -7.14 20.27 0.66
CA ALA A 62 -7.67 19.99 -0.68
C ALA A 62 -9.03 19.27 -0.63
N GLY A 63 -9.17 18.26 0.25
CA GLY A 63 -10.45 17.59 0.43
C GLY A 63 -11.57 18.51 0.94
N ARG A 64 -11.25 19.42 1.87
CA ARG A 64 -12.19 20.43 2.35
C ARG A 64 -12.61 21.43 1.27
N GLU A 65 -11.67 21.87 0.45
CA GLU A 65 -11.94 22.75 -0.68
C GLU A 65 -12.76 22.06 -1.76
N ILE A 66 -12.46 20.80 -2.08
CA ILE A 66 -13.21 20.02 -3.06
C ILE A 66 -14.66 19.81 -2.61
N GLU A 67 -14.89 19.51 -1.31
CA GLU A 67 -16.24 19.38 -0.75
C GLU A 67 -17.01 20.71 -0.88
N ALA A 68 -16.38 21.83 -0.54
CA ALA A 68 -17.03 23.14 -0.53
C ALA A 68 -17.30 23.71 -1.94
N ALA A 69 -16.32 23.62 -2.82
CA ALA A 69 -16.38 24.21 -4.15
C ALA A 69 -16.94 23.26 -5.23
N HIS A 70 -16.84 21.95 -5.04
CA HIS A 70 -17.23 20.88 -5.98
C HIS A 70 -16.70 21.11 -7.41
N LYS A 71 -15.47 21.68 -7.54
CA LYS A 71 -14.87 22.02 -8.83
C LYS A 71 -13.94 20.90 -9.30
N LYS A 72 -14.13 20.49 -10.56
CA LYS A 72 -13.23 19.50 -11.20
C LYS A 72 -11.78 19.97 -11.27
N SER A 73 -11.56 21.29 -11.41
CA SER A 73 -10.22 21.89 -11.42
C SER A 73 -9.49 21.70 -10.09
N SER A 74 -10.16 21.87 -8.96
CA SER A 74 -9.57 21.65 -7.63
C SER A 74 -9.18 20.19 -7.43
N LEU A 75 -10.02 19.22 -7.86
CA LEU A 75 -9.67 17.81 -7.85
C LEU A 75 -8.46 17.54 -8.75
N ALA A 76 -8.50 18.03 -10.01
CA ALA A 76 -7.41 17.81 -10.95
C ALA A 76 -6.08 18.37 -10.42
N PHE A 77 -6.08 19.59 -9.88
CA PHE A 77 -4.91 20.19 -9.25
C PHE A 77 -4.36 19.32 -8.11
N ALA A 78 -5.21 18.88 -7.19
CA ALA A 78 -4.79 18.08 -6.05
C ALA A 78 -4.23 16.72 -6.47
N VAL A 79 -4.85 16.04 -7.45
CA VAL A 79 -4.36 14.77 -8.00
C VAL A 79 -3.00 14.98 -8.72
N ILE A 80 -2.86 16.05 -9.53
CA ILE A 80 -1.60 16.35 -10.22
C ILE A 80 -0.47 16.58 -9.22
N ILE A 81 -0.69 17.35 -8.15
CA ILE A 81 0.34 17.57 -7.11
C ILE A 81 0.76 16.24 -6.47
N ASN A 82 -0.19 15.38 -6.10
CA ASN A 82 0.14 14.06 -5.54
C ASN A 82 0.96 13.21 -6.52
N LEU A 83 0.59 13.20 -7.79
CA LEU A 83 1.32 12.47 -8.83
C LEU A 83 2.70 13.06 -9.12
N LEU A 84 2.86 14.39 -9.06
CA LEU A 84 4.17 15.05 -9.24
C LEU A 84 5.12 14.71 -8.08
N ILE A 85 4.63 14.73 -6.84
CA ILE A 85 5.43 14.32 -5.67
C ILE A 85 5.86 12.86 -5.81
N LEU A 86 4.92 11.95 -6.10
CA LEU A 86 5.23 10.54 -6.33
C LEU A 86 6.20 10.38 -7.51
N GLY A 87 5.96 11.10 -8.61
CA GLY A 87 6.78 11.10 -9.81
C GLY A 87 8.22 11.53 -9.54
N TYR A 88 8.39 12.60 -8.79
CA TYR A 88 9.70 13.11 -8.44
C TYR A 88 10.53 12.09 -7.64
N PHE A 89 9.99 11.53 -6.59
CA PHE A 89 10.74 10.58 -5.76
C PHE A 89 10.92 9.21 -6.43
N LYS A 90 9.93 8.73 -7.17
CA LYS A 90 9.94 7.37 -7.72
C LYS A 90 10.55 7.28 -9.11
N TYR A 91 10.28 8.26 -10.00
CA TYR A 91 10.59 8.12 -11.42
C TYR A 91 11.68 9.07 -11.91
N SER A 92 12.14 10.08 -11.16
CA SER A 92 13.16 11.03 -11.64
C SER A 92 14.44 10.35 -12.07
N GLY A 93 14.96 9.41 -11.28
CA GLY A 93 16.16 8.64 -11.63
C GLY A 93 15.97 7.78 -12.88
N PHE A 94 14.86 7.08 -12.99
CA PHE A 94 14.51 6.28 -14.16
C PHE A 94 14.41 7.11 -15.44
N LEU A 95 13.81 8.30 -15.36
CA LEU A 95 13.71 9.21 -16.50
C LEU A 95 15.09 9.73 -16.93
N VAL A 96 15.94 10.15 -15.99
CA VAL A 96 17.30 10.60 -16.27
C VAL A 96 18.12 9.49 -16.92
N ASP A 97 18.10 8.27 -16.36
CA ASP A 97 18.84 7.12 -16.91
C ASP A 97 18.33 6.76 -18.32
N THR A 98 17.01 6.82 -18.54
CA THR A 98 16.41 6.57 -19.85
C THR A 98 16.82 7.62 -20.89
N VAL A 99 16.76 8.92 -20.54
CA VAL A 99 17.19 10.02 -21.43
C VAL A 99 18.67 9.89 -21.76
N ASN A 100 19.52 9.64 -20.77
CA ASN A 100 20.95 9.43 -20.99
C ASN A 100 21.22 8.25 -21.95
N SER A 101 20.47 7.15 -21.77
CA SER A 101 20.65 5.96 -22.62
C SER A 101 20.19 6.17 -24.06
N ILE A 102 19.08 6.91 -24.29
CA ILE A 102 18.52 7.13 -25.63
C ILE A 102 19.30 8.19 -26.41
N PHE A 103 19.66 9.30 -25.73
CA PHE A 103 20.23 10.48 -26.39
C PHE A 103 21.76 10.61 -26.21
N GLY A 104 22.42 9.67 -25.51
CA GLY A 104 23.84 9.71 -25.21
C GLY A 104 24.25 10.90 -24.33
N THR A 105 23.31 11.44 -23.53
CA THR A 105 23.56 12.55 -22.62
C THR A 105 24.18 12.07 -21.30
N SER A 106 24.78 12.99 -20.55
CA SER A 106 25.43 12.69 -19.26
C SER A 106 24.82 13.50 -18.12
N PHE A 107 23.49 13.60 -18.08
CA PHE A 107 22.81 14.25 -16.97
C PHE A 107 23.06 13.51 -15.65
N VAL A 108 23.38 14.29 -14.61
CA VAL A 108 23.64 13.70 -13.28
C VAL A 108 22.36 13.13 -12.69
N ASN A 109 22.32 11.82 -12.49
CA ASN A 109 21.22 11.16 -11.77
C ASN A 109 21.46 11.29 -10.26
N LYS A 110 20.76 12.24 -9.62
CA LYS A 110 20.68 12.31 -8.16
C LYS A 110 19.70 11.22 -7.69
N ARG A 111 20.20 9.99 -7.47
CA ARG A 111 19.38 8.87 -6.97
C ARG A 111 18.78 9.24 -5.61
N LEU A 112 17.56 9.73 -5.64
CA LEU A 112 16.80 10.03 -4.42
C LEU A 112 16.40 8.72 -3.76
N ALA A 113 16.54 8.63 -2.44
CA ALA A 113 15.96 7.51 -1.71
C ALA A 113 14.42 7.60 -1.81
N LEU A 114 13.79 6.49 -2.18
CA LEU A 114 12.33 6.43 -2.27
C LEU A 114 11.74 6.36 -0.87
N PRO A 115 10.92 7.35 -0.44
CA PRO A 115 10.29 7.30 0.88
C PRO A 115 9.42 6.06 1.01
N ILE A 116 9.63 5.28 2.07
CA ILE A 116 8.87 4.05 2.32
C ILE A 116 7.38 4.37 2.38
N GLY A 117 6.55 3.59 1.68
CA GLY A 117 5.10 3.74 1.69
C GLY A 117 4.55 4.90 0.86
N ILE A 118 5.39 5.74 0.17
CA ILE A 118 4.90 6.90 -0.59
C ILE A 118 3.83 6.52 -1.62
N SER A 119 3.96 5.39 -2.30
CA SER A 119 2.95 4.92 -3.27
C SER A 119 1.62 4.58 -2.59
N PHE A 120 1.67 4.00 -1.38
CA PHE A 120 0.48 3.60 -0.63
C PHE A 120 -0.28 4.81 -0.11
N TYR A 121 0.38 5.70 0.64
CA TYR A 121 -0.32 6.88 1.17
C TYR A 121 -0.74 7.88 0.09
N THR A 122 -0.02 7.94 -1.05
CA THR A 122 -0.48 8.73 -2.21
C THR A 122 -1.78 8.16 -2.79
N PHE A 123 -1.88 6.84 -2.94
CA PHE A 123 -3.10 6.19 -3.42
C PHE A 123 -4.27 6.37 -2.45
N GLN A 124 -4.02 6.29 -1.14
CA GLN A 124 -5.01 6.58 -0.11
C GLN A 124 -5.50 8.04 -0.19
N ALA A 125 -4.57 8.99 -0.28
CA ALA A 125 -4.92 10.40 -0.41
C ALA A 125 -5.71 10.69 -1.68
N MET A 126 -5.28 10.15 -2.84
CA MET A 126 -6.01 10.33 -4.10
C MET A 126 -7.41 9.71 -4.06
N SER A 127 -7.56 8.49 -3.49
CA SER A 127 -8.89 7.90 -3.35
C SER A 127 -9.82 8.77 -2.50
N TYR A 128 -9.32 9.28 -1.36
CA TYR A 128 -10.07 10.21 -0.52
C TYR A 128 -10.55 11.46 -1.31
N LEU A 129 -9.65 12.12 -2.05
CA LEU A 129 -10.01 13.31 -2.82
C LEU A 129 -11.07 13.03 -3.89
N ILE A 130 -10.94 11.88 -4.57
CA ILE A 130 -11.88 11.45 -5.61
C ILE A 130 -13.24 11.07 -5.00
N ASP A 131 -13.24 10.35 -3.87
CA ASP A 131 -14.47 9.95 -3.17
C ASP A 131 -15.23 11.17 -2.63
N VAL A 132 -14.51 12.16 -2.08
CA VAL A 132 -15.12 13.44 -1.67
C VAL A 132 -15.72 14.19 -2.87
N TYR A 133 -15.02 14.24 -4.00
CA TYR A 133 -15.55 14.88 -5.22
C TYR A 133 -16.78 14.17 -5.77
N ARG A 134 -16.83 12.83 -5.70
CA ARG A 134 -17.99 12.03 -6.13
C ARG A 134 -19.18 12.13 -5.19
N GLY A 135 -18.95 12.57 -3.96
CA GLY A 135 -19.94 12.55 -2.88
C GLY A 135 -20.08 11.19 -2.19
N ASP A 136 -19.17 10.25 -2.47
CA ASP A 136 -19.13 8.91 -1.85
C ASP A 136 -18.67 9.00 -0.37
N SER A 137 -17.88 10.03 -0.04
CA SER A 137 -17.44 10.38 1.31
C SER A 137 -17.52 11.87 1.55
N LYS A 138 -17.60 12.28 2.84
CA LYS A 138 -17.53 13.70 3.23
C LYS A 138 -16.08 14.13 3.46
N GLY A 139 -15.79 15.41 3.21
CA GLY A 139 -14.52 16.01 3.56
C GLY A 139 -14.28 15.94 5.08
N GLN A 140 -13.17 15.32 5.49
CA GLN A 140 -12.87 15.15 6.91
C GLN A 140 -12.67 16.51 7.58
N LYS A 141 -13.39 16.75 8.69
CA LYS A 141 -13.37 18.04 9.41
C LYS A 141 -12.26 18.12 10.47
N ASN A 142 -11.72 16.99 10.86
CA ASN A 142 -10.70 16.88 11.90
C ASN A 142 -9.36 16.41 11.29
N VAL A 143 -8.35 17.28 11.31
CA VAL A 143 -7.03 17.00 10.75
C VAL A 143 -6.34 15.80 11.45
N LEU A 144 -6.56 15.64 12.77
CA LEU A 144 -6.01 14.50 13.52
C LEU A 144 -6.58 13.18 13.00
N THR A 145 -7.88 13.11 12.79
CA THR A 145 -8.55 11.91 12.25
C THR A 145 -8.07 11.59 10.84
N PHE A 146 -7.89 12.61 9.99
CA PHE A 146 -7.33 12.44 8.66
C PHE A 146 -5.85 11.99 8.70
N ALA A 147 -5.07 12.56 9.61
CA ALA A 147 -3.69 12.16 9.80
C ALA A 147 -3.57 10.68 10.22
N VAL A 148 -4.43 10.21 11.14
CA VAL A 148 -4.49 8.78 11.52
C VAL A 148 -4.79 7.91 10.30
N TYR A 149 -5.76 8.29 9.46
CA TYR A 149 -6.09 7.55 8.25
C TYR A 149 -4.87 7.33 7.34
N ILE A 150 -4.11 8.38 7.10
CA ILE A 150 -2.94 8.31 6.20
C ILE A 150 -1.75 7.59 6.84
N THR A 151 -1.49 7.83 8.14
CA THR A 151 -0.25 7.37 8.79
C THR A 151 -0.35 6.00 9.44
N MET A 152 -1.54 5.47 9.64
CA MET A 152 -1.80 4.29 10.49
C MET A 152 -0.80 3.15 10.21
N PHE A 153 0.06 2.85 11.18
CA PHE A 153 1.22 1.97 11.02
C PHE A 153 0.89 0.55 10.53
N PRO A 154 -0.27 -0.07 10.85
CA PRO A 154 -0.57 -1.41 10.34
C PRO A 154 -0.64 -1.48 8.81
N GLN A 155 -1.18 -0.47 8.15
CA GLN A 155 -1.40 -0.46 6.70
C GLN A 155 -0.30 0.26 5.90
N LEU A 156 0.46 1.18 6.54
CA LEU A 156 1.25 2.21 5.88
C LEU A 156 2.31 1.68 4.90
N ILE A 157 3.01 0.60 5.22
CA ILE A 157 4.18 0.15 4.45
C ILE A 157 3.80 -0.83 3.34
N ALA A 158 3.09 -1.92 3.67
CA ALA A 158 2.71 -2.98 2.74
C ALA A 158 1.40 -3.68 3.14
N GLY A 159 0.55 -3.01 3.93
CA GLY A 159 -0.79 -3.49 4.24
C GLY A 159 -1.73 -3.41 3.05
N PRO A 160 -3.00 -3.79 3.20
CA PRO A 160 -4.01 -3.50 2.20
C PRO A 160 -4.11 -2.00 1.92
N ILE A 161 -4.37 -1.61 0.68
CA ILE A 161 -4.72 -0.21 0.36
C ILE A 161 -6.14 0.03 0.87
N VAL A 162 -6.24 0.66 2.04
CA VAL A 162 -7.52 0.96 2.69
C VAL A 162 -8.03 2.31 2.17
N ARG A 163 -9.21 2.34 1.56
CA ARG A 163 -9.84 3.58 1.11
C ARG A 163 -10.47 4.29 2.31
N TYR A 164 -10.63 5.61 2.22
CA TYR A 164 -11.23 6.39 3.30
C TYR A 164 -12.64 5.92 3.65
N GLN A 165 -13.47 5.64 2.63
CA GLN A 165 -14.82 5.13 2.80
C GLN A 165 -14.91 3.78 3.54
N ASP A 166 -13.86 2.94 3.45
CA ASP A 166 -13.84 1.62 4.12
C ASP A 166 -13.75 1.74 5.64
N ILE A 167 -13.18 2.84 6.17
CA ILE A 167 -12.93 3.01 7.61
C ILE A 167 -13.42 4.36 8.20
N GLU A 168 -14.11 5.19 7.41
CA GLU A 168 -14.57 6.52 7.82
C GLU A 168 -15.35 6.49 9.15
N ASN A 169 -16.30 5.57 9.29
CA ASN A 169 -17.10 5.42 10.50
C ASN A 169 -16.24 4.99 11.70
N GLN A 170 -15.31 4.08 11.47
CA GLN A 170 -14.42 3.55 12.52
C GLN A 170 -13.39 4.57 12.98
N LEU A 171 -12.96 5.48 12.12
CA LEU A 171 -12.07 6.59 12.50
C LEU A 171 -12.73 7.52 13.52
N ASN A 172 -14.05 7.72 13.41
CA ASN A 172 -14.80 8.67 14.21
C ASN A 172 -15.48 8.04 15.45
N GLY A 173 -15.75 6.72 15.45
CA GLY A 173 -16.59 6.12 16.47
C GLY A 173 -16.36 4.63 16.74
N ARG A 174 -15.13 4.13 16.67
CA ARG A 174 -14.86 2.72 17.02
C ARG A 174 -14.78 2.49 18.52
N THR A 175 -15.28 1.34 18.94
CA THR A 175 -15.22 0.85 20.31
C THR A 175 -14.66 -0.58 20.31
N PRO A 176 -13.34 -0.74 20.13
CA PRO A 176 -12.73 -2.08 20.12
C PRO A 176 -13.00 -2.79 21.45
N ASP A 177 -13.40 -4.04 21.37
CA ASP A 177 -13.72 -4.88 22.51
C ASP A 177 -12.73 -6.07 22.64
N ALA A 178 -13.02 -6.95 23.60
CA ALA A 178 -12.19 -8.14 23.84
C ALA A 178 -12.30 -9.16 22.69
N ASP A 179 -13.40 -9.18 21.95
CA ASP A 179 -13.59 -10.11 20.83
C ASP A 179 -12.81 -9.64 19.61
N ASP A 180 -12.77 -8.33 19.33
CA ASP A 180 -11.89 -7.74 18.33
C ASP A 180 -10.41 -8.10 18.55
N PHE A 181 -9.99 -8.00 19.83
CA PHE A 181 -8.63 -8.36 20.21
C PHE A 181 -8.36 -9.87 20.05
N ARG A 182 -9.32 -10.70 20.49
CA ARG A 182 -9.25 -12.18 20.38
C ARG A 182 -9.20 -12.65 18.93
N GLU A 183 -9.93 -12.01 18.02
CA GLU A 183 -9.92 -12.33 16.58
C GLU A 183 -8.66 -11.81 15.89
N GLY A 184 -8.13 -10.65 16.28
CA GLY A 184 -6.95 -10.05 15.68
C GLY A 184 -5.66 -10.82 15.93
N ILE A 185 -5.49 -11.42 17.12
CA ILE A 185 -4.29 -12.18 17.49
C ILE A 185 -4.02 -13.34 16.52
N PRO A 186 -4.96 -14.28 16.28
CA PRO A 186 -4.71 -15.38 15.36
C PRO A 186 -4.38 -14.91 13.93
N MET A 187 -5.01 -13.83 13.46
CA MET A 187 -4.70 -13.24 12.16
C MET A 187 -3.26 -12.75 12.10
N PHE A 188 -2.83 -12.01 13.13
CA PHE A 188 -1.46 -11.51 13.24
C PHE A 188 -0.44 -12.66 13.31
N VAL A 189 -0.67 -13.64 14.19
CA VAL A 189 0.21 -14.80 14.37
C VAL A 189 0.33 -15.62 13.07
N LYS A 190 -0.78 -15.87 12.37
CA LYS A 190 -0.78 -16.53 11.07
C LYS A 190 0.06 -15.77 10.04
N GLY A 191 -0.12 -14.44 9.99
CA GLY A 191 0.67 -13.59 9.11
C GLY A 191 2.16 -13.62 9.46
N PHE A 192 2.48 -13.55 10.75
CA PHE A 192 3.84 -13.66 11.26
C PHE A 192 4.49 -14.99 10.89
N PHE A 193 3.78 -16.11 11.05
CA PHE A 193 4.26 -17.44 10.66
C PHE A 193 4.56 -17.49 9.15
N LYS A 194 3.65 -17.01 8.30
CA LYS A 194 3.88 -16.94 6.86
C LYS A 194 5.15 -16.14 6.51
N LYS A 195 5.33 -14.96 7.14
CA LYS A 195 6.47 -14.08 6.86
C LYS A 195 7.78 -14.65 7.38
N VAL A 196 7.83 -15.06 8.65
CA VAL A 196 9.09 -15.41 9.31
C VAL A 196 9.48 -16.85 9.05
N VAL A 197 8.53 -17.79 9.12
CA VAL A 197 8.83 -19.21 8.98
C VAL A 197 8.82 -19.63 7.51
N LEU A 198 7.75 -19.32 6.76
CA LEU A 198 7.64 -19.80 5.39
C LEU A 198 8.44 -18.92 4.41
N ALA A 199 8.16 -17.60 4.35
CA ALA A 199 8.76 -16.76 3.33
C ALA A 199 10.27 -16.63 3.49
N ASN A 200 10.78 -16.43 4.71
CA ASN A 200 12.23 -16.27 4.92
C ASN A 200 12.99 -17.56 4.61
N VAL A 201 12.47 -18.75 5.02
CA VAL A 201 13.13 -20.04 4.75
C VAL A 201 13.12 -20.34 3.26
N ILE A 202 11.95 -20.21 2.60
CA ILE A 202 11.83 -20.45 1.16
C ILE A 202 12.67 -19.42 0.37
N GLY A 203 12.70 -18.17 0.83
CA GLY A 203 13.51 -17.11 0.22
C GLY A 203 15.01 -17.37 0.30
N SER A 204 15.49 -17.97 1.40
CA SER A 204 16.89 -18.37 1.50
C SER A 204 17.26 -19.43 0.45
N LEU A 205 16.38 -20.41 0.20
CA LEU A 205 16.56 -21.41 -0.87
C LEU A 205 16.64 -20.75 -2.25
N HIS A 206 15.71 -19.83 -2.55
CA HIS A 206 15.73 -19.08 -3.82
C HIS A 206 17.04 -18.32 -4.00
N THR A 207 17.50 -17.62 -2.97
CA THR A 207 18.75 -16.86 -2.99
C THR A 207 19.96 -17.77 -3.23
N GLN A 208 20.00 -18.94 -2.60
CA GLN A 208 21.09 -19.92 -2.81
C GLN A 208 21.11 -20.43 -4.26
N ILE A 209 19.94 -20.74 -4.85
CA ILE A 209 19.85 -21.17 -6.25
C ILE A 209 20.35 -20.06 -7.20
N LEU A 210 19.95 -18.80 -6.97
CA LEU A 210 20.45 -17.66 -7.78
C LEU A 210 21.97 -17.49 -7.67
N ALA A 211 22.54 -17.72 -6.47
CA ALA A 211 23.98 -17.60 -6.24
C ALA A 211 24.81 -18.65 -6.99
N MET A 212 24.22 -19.78 -7.42
CA MET A 212 24.92 -20.78 -8.25
C MET A 212 25.28 -20.28 -9.64
N GLY A 213 24.64 -19.20 -10.13
CA GLY A 213 24.81 -18.65 -11.47
C GLY A 213 24.07 -19.45 -12.55
N MET A 214 23.51 -18.74 -13.53
CA MET A 214 22.63 -19.33 -14.56
C MET A 214 23.28 -20.43 -15.40
N SER A 215 24.60 -20.41 -15.59
CA SER A 215 25.36 -21.41 -16.34
C SER A 215 25.53 -22.73 -15.58
N ASN A 216 25.34 -22.75 -14.27
CA ASN A 216 25.66 -23.86 -13.38
C ASN A 216 24.43 -24.58 -12.81
N ILE A 217 23.22 -24.12 -13.18
CA ILE A 217 21.98 -24.73 -12.67
C ILE A 217 21.36 -25.67 -13.72
N SER A 218 20.86 -26.80 -13.27
CA SER A 218 20.04 -27.71 -14.10
C SER A 218 18.63 -27.12 -14.32
N ALA A 219 17.91 -27.60 -15.34
CA ALA A 219 16.52 -27.23 -15.56
C ALA A 219 15.64 -27.50 -14.33
N MET A 220 15.88 -28.61 -13.64
CA MET A 220 15.16 -28.95 -12.41
C MET A 220 15.43 -27.94 -11.29
N THR A 221 16.69 -27.54 -11.11
CA THR A 221 17.07 -26.50 -10.13
C THR A 221 16.46 -25.15 -10.47
N ALA A 222 16.39 -24.79 -11.76
CA ALA A 222 15.73 -23.55 -12.21
C ALA A 222 14.22 -23.56 -11.88
N TRP A 223 13.53 -24.68 -12.14
CA TRP A 223 12.12 -24.84 -11.77
C TRP A 223 11.91 -24.79 -10.24
N LEU A 224 12.78 -25.40 -9.46
CA LEU A 224 12.74 -25.31 -8.01
C LEU A 224 12.92 -23.86 -7.55
N GLY A 225 13.83 -23.09 -8.15
CA GLY A 225 14.03 -21.69 -7.90
C GLY A 225 12.79 -20.83 -8.21
N ALA A 226 12.14 -21.08 -9.35
CA ALA A 226 10.92 -20.40 -9.74
C ALA A 226 9.75 -20.70 -8.77
N LEU A 227 9.59 -21.95 -8.36
CA LEU A 227 8.58 -22.36 -7.38
C LEU A 227 8.86 -21.74 -6.00
N ALA A 228 10.13 -21.77 -5.57
CA ALA A 228 10.54 -21.14 -4.31
C ALA A 228 10.24 -19.63 -4.32
N TYR A 229 10.57 -18.91 -5.39
CA TYR A 229 10.24 -17.49 -5.51
C TYR A 229 8.73 -17.25 -5.49
N THR A 230 7.96 -18.04 -6.19
CA THR A 230 6.49 -17.94 -6.23
C THR A 230 5.87 -18.11 -4.83
N LEU A 231 6.32 -19.09 -4.08
CA LEU A 231 5.86 -19.32 -2.71
C LEU A 231 6.38 -18.25 -1.74
N GLN A 232 7.62 -17.79 -1.92
CA GLN A 232 8.21 -16.72 -1.12
C GLN A 232 7.39 -15.45 -1.24
N ILE A 233 7.17 -14.93 -2.46
CA ILE A 233 6.46 -13.65 -2.67
C ILE A 233 5.03 -13.71 -2.14
N PHE A 234 4.34 -14.85 -2.31
CA PHE A 234 3.00 -15.03 -1.77
C PHE A 234 2.98 -15.02 -0.24
N ASN A 235 3.84 -15.83 0.40
CA ASN A 235 3.86 -15.91 1.86
C ASN A 235 4.38 -14.64 2.50
N ASP A 236 5.33 -13.95 1.87
CA ASP A 236 5.86 -12.68 2.33
C ASP A 236 4.78 -11.59 2.34
N PHE A 237 4.12 -11.38 1.22
CA PHE A 237 3.17 -10.31 1.05
C PHE A 237 1.81 -10.63 1.72
N SER A 238 1.29 -11.86 1.56
CA SER A 238 0.06 -12.26 2.27
C SER A 238 0.27 -12.31 3.79
N GLY A 239 1.46 -12.68 4.23
CA GLY A 239 1.84 -12.66 5.65
C GLY A 239 1.83 -11.25 6.22
N TYR A 240 2.41 -10.28 5.50
CA TYR A 240 2.36 -8.89 5.91
C TYR A 240 0.92 -8.37 5.95
N SER A 241 0.12 -8.68 4.92
CA SER A 241 -1.30 -8.28 4.88
C SER A 241 -2.11 -8.89 6.02
N ASP A 242 -1.93 -10.17 6.34
CA ASP A 242 -2.60 -10.83 7.47
C ASP A 242 -2.19 -10.19 8.81
N MET A 243 -0.90 -9.83 9.00
CA MET A 243 -0.45 -9.09 10.18
C MET A 243 -1.12 -7.71 10.28
N ALA A 244 -1.19 -6.98 9.16
CA ALA A 244 -1.82 -5.66 9.12
C ALA A 244 -3.31 -5.72 9.45
N ILE A 245 -4.04 -6.70 8.88
CA ILE A 245 -5.46 -6.92 9.16
C ILE A 245 -5.67 -7.30 10.63
N GLY A 246 -4.83 -8.20 11.17
CA GLY A 246 -4.88 -8.59 12.58
C GLY A 246 -4.64 -7.42 13.53
N LEU A 247 -3.64 -6.56 13.24
CA LEU A 247 -3.39 -5.34 14.00
C LEU A 247 -4.55 -4.35 13.88
N GLY A 248 -5.09 -4.17 12.66
CA GLY A 248 -6.28 -3.36 12.44
C GLY A 248 -7.43 -3.83 13.32
N ARG A 249 -7.72 -5.15 13.30
CA ARG A 249 -8.81 -5.75 14.12
C ARG A 249 -8.59 -5.51 15.60
N MET A 250 -7.38 -5.75 16.13
CA MET A 250 -7.03 -5.45 17.52
C MET A 250 -7.26 -3.96 17.89
N LEU A 251 -7.20 -3.05 16.95
CA LEU A 251 -7.41 -1.61 17.14
C LEU A 251 -8.85 -1.16 16.83
N GLY A 252 -9.75 -2.09 16.48
CA GLY A 252 -11.14 -1.83 16.14
C GLY A 252 -11.36 -1.32 14.72
N PHE A 253 -10.45 -1.68 13.78
CA PHE A 253 -10.59 -1.40 12.36
C PHE A 253 -10.77 -2.68 11.55
N GLU A 254 -11.65 -2.63 10.57
CA GLU A 254 -11.87 -3.69 9.60
C GLU A 254 -11.18 -3.34 8.27
N PHE A 255 -9.98 -3.87 8.08
CA PHE A 255 -9.27 -3.69 6.82
C PHE A 255 -9.73 -4.70 5.77
N PRO A 256 -9.76 -4.29 4.48
CA PRO A 256 -10.16 -5.18 3.40
C PRO A 256 -9.19 -6.35 3.25
N LYS A 257 -9.73 -7.53 2.93
CA LYS A 257 -8.94 -8.71 2.59
C LYS A 257 -8.09 -8.43 1.36
N ASN A 258 -6.82 -8.84 1.39
CA ASN A 258 -5.88 -8.59 0.29
C ASN A 258 -5.53 -9.84 -0.53
N PHE A 259 -5.66 -11.03 0.05
CA PHE A 259 -5.42 -12.31 -0.60
C PHE A 259 -6.51 -13.33 -0.24
N ASP A 260 -6.96 -14.12 -1.24
CA ASP A 260 -7.94 -15.19 -1.04
C ASP A 260 -7.57 -16.43 -1.85
N ARG A 261 -6.59 -17.21 -1.37
CA ARG A 261 -6.14 -18.47 -2.01
C ARG A 261 -5.95 -18.34 -3.52
N PRO A 262 -5.09 -17.40 -4.01
CA PRO A 262 -4.98 -17.08 -5.43
C PRO A 262 -4.53 -18.25 -6.28
N TYR A 263 -3.69 -19.15 -5.75
CA TYR A 263 -3.20 -20.32 -6.49
C TYR A 263 -4.22 -21.46 -6.61
N ALA A 264 -5.40 -21.34 -5.99
CA ALA A 264 -6.53 -22.24 -6.20
C ALA A 264 -7.49 -21.76 -7.30
N SER A 265 -7.09 -20.74 -8.07
CA SER A 265 -7.94 -20.14 -9.13
C SER A 265 -7.98 -21.02 -10.37
N GLY A 266 -9.17 -21.19 -10.94
CA GLY A 266 -9.39 -21.91 -12.20
C GLY A 266 -9.17 -21.07 -13.46
N SER A 267 -8.90 -19.75 -13.32
CA SER A 267 -8.63 -18.86 -14.45
C SER A 267 -7.75 -17.67 -14.03
N VAL A 268 -7.09 -17.04 -15.03
CA VAL A 268 -6.29 -15.81 -14.81
C VAL A 268 -7.14 -14.67 -14.25
N THR A 269 -8.37 -14.53 -14.72
CA THR A 269 -9.32 -13.51 -14.20
C THR A 269 -9.65 -13.75 -12.73
N GLU A 270 -9.86 -15.00 -12.34
CA GLU A 270 -10.11 -15.36 -10.95
C GLU A 270 -8.86 -15.15 -10.09
N PHE A 271 -7.66 -15.50 -10.60
CA PHE A 271 -6.41 -15.24 -9.92
C PHE A 271 -6.28 -13.77 -9.51
N TRP A 272 -6.47 -12.82 -10.42
CA TRP A 272 -6.37 -11.39 -10.14
C TRP A 272 -7.50 -10.84 -9.24
N ARG A 273 -8.61 -11.53 -9.11
CA ARG A 273 -9.65 -11.22 -8.12
C ARG A 273 -9.29 -11.69 -6.71
N ARG A 274 -8.30 -12.58 -6.58
CA ARG A 274 -7.86 -13.18 -5.33
C ARG A 274 -6.46 -12.75 -4.90
N TRP A 275 -5.68 -12.15 -5.81
CA TRP A 275 -4.34 -11.63 -5.59
C TRP A 275 -4.37 -10.12 -5.48
N HIS A 276 -3.77 -9.57 -4.39
CA HIS A 276 -3.66 -8.12 -4.14
C HIS A 276 -4.98 -7.37 -4.40
N ILE A 277 -6.03 -7.85 -3.74
CA ILE A 277 -7.42 -7.44 -3.97
C ILE A 277 -7.60 -5.93 -3.81
N SER A 278 -6.95 -5.33 -2.79
CA SER A 278 -7.05 -3.90 -2.51
C SER A 278 -6.49 -3.03 -3.64
N LEU A 279 -5.37 -3.43 -4.25
CA LEU A 279 -4.80 -2.74 -5.41
C LEU A 279 -5.71 -2.90 -6.64
N GLY A 280 -6.19 -4.12 -6.90
CA GLY A 280 -7.13 -4.40 -7.97
C GLY A 280 -8.41 -3.58 -7.86
N THR A 281 -8.96 -3.47 -6.65
CA THR A 281 -10.12 -2.63 -6.33
C THR A 281 -9.81 -1.16 -6.59
N TRP A 282 -8.66 -0.66 -6.14
CA TRP A 282 -8.25 0.73 -6.35
C TRP A 282 -8.17 1.07 -7.85
N PHE A 283 -7.46 0.28 -8.66
CA PHE A 283 -7.36 0.51 -10.10
C PHE A 283 -8.72 0.37 -10.81
N ARG A 284 -9.56 -0.55 -10.36
CA ARG A 284 -10.91 -0.71 -10.91
C ARG A 284 -11.75 0.54 -10.68
N GLU A 285 -11.81 1.04 -9.42
CA GLU A 285 -12.73 2.13 -9.05
C GLU A 285 -12.22 3.51 -9.51
N TYR A 286 -10.90 3.73 -9.50
CA TYR A 286 -10.34 5.06 -9.77
C TYR A 286 -9.73 5.21 -11.17
N VAL A 287 -9.52 4.12 -11.92
CA VAL A 287 -8.98 4.17 -13.28
C VAL A 287 -9.91 3.47 -14.29
N TYR A 288 -10.18 2.18 -14.11
CA TYR A 288 -10.89 1.39 -15.10
C TYR A 288 -12.33 1.86 -15.34
N ILE A 289 -13.11 2.04 -14.28
CA ILE A 289 -14.49 2.52 -14.35
C ILE A 289 -14.58 3.94 -14.92
N PRO A 290 -13.79 4.94 -14.49
CA PRO A 290 -13.78 6.28 -15.08
C PRO A 290 -13.42 6.32 -16.56
N LEU A 291 -12.57 5.41 -17.05
CA LEU A 291 -12.26 5.27 -18.48
C LEU A 291 -13.41 4.67 -19.31
N GLY A 292 -14.47 4.24 -18.66
CA GLY A 292 -15.67 3.66 -19.27
C GLY A 292 -15.82 2.14 -19.04
N GLY A 293 -14.86 1.49 -18.38
CA GLY A 293 -14.93 0.07 -18.05
C GLY A 293 -15.13 -0.80 -19.29
N ASN A 294 -16.09 -1.71 -19.25
CA ASN A 294 -16.53 -2.57 -20.35
C ASN A 294 -17.78 -2.06 -21.09
N ARG A 295 -18.28 -0.87 -20.74
CA ARG A 295 -19.58 -0.37 -21.26
C ARG A 295 -19.51 0.19 -22.69
N LYS A 296 -18.30 0.45 -23.22
CA LYS A 296 -18.08 1.11 -24.52
C LYS A 296 -17.56 0.15 -25.59
N GLY A 297 -17.90 -1.15 -25.50
CA GLY A 297 -17.49 -2.19 -26.43
C GLY A 297 -16.12 -2.78 -26.19
N VAL A 298 -15.84 -3.91 -26.86
CA VAL A 298 -14.64 -4.76 -26.59
C VAL A 298 -13.34 -4.01 -26.87
N LYS A 299 -13.24 -3.24 -27.95
CA LYS A 299 -12.01 -2.47 -28.27
C LYS A 299 -11.64 -1.50 -27.14
N ARG A 300 -12.64 -0.75 -26.65
CA ARG A 300 -12.40 0.18 -25.53
C ARG A 300 -12.05 -0.53 -24.24
N GLN A 301 -12.67 -1.68 -23.98
CA GLN A 301 -12.35 -2.52 -22.83
C GLN A 301 -10.88 -2.97 -22.86
N ILE A 302 -10.38 -3.45 -24.00
CA ILE A 302 -8.97 -3.86 -24.17
C ILE A 302 -8.04 -2.68 -23.88
N ILE A 303 -8.30 -1.50 -24.48
CA ILE A 303 -7.49 -0.30 -24.22
C ILE A 303 -7.49 0.07 -22.73
N ASN A 304 -8.65 0.04 -22.07
CA ASN A 304 -8.75 0.34 -20.65
C ASN A 304 -7.96 -0.66 -19.80
N LEU A 305 -7.97 -1.95 -20.15
CA LEU A 305 -7.16 -2.98 -19.48
C LEU A 305 -5.67 -2.75 -19.70
N LEU A 306 -5.23 -2.46 -20.92
CA LEU A 306 -3.83 -2.14 -21.20
C LEU A 306 -3.35 -0.92 -20.39
N ILE A 307 -4.16 0.13 -20.30
CA ILE A 307 -3.84 1.31 -19.46
C ILE A 307 -3.68 0.89 -17.99
N VAL A 308 -4.62 0.12 -17.45
CA VAL A 308 -4.56 -0.34 -16.05
C VAL A 308 -3.31 -1.18 -15.81
N TRP A 309 -2.98 -2.10 -16.71
CA TRP A 309 -1.80 -2.96 -16.58
C TRP A 309 -0.50 -2.17 -16.72
N ALA A 310 -0.40 -1.25 -17.68
CA ALA A 310 0.76 -0.36 -17.81
C ALA A 310 0.98 0.48 -16.54
N LEU A 311 -0.09 1.06 -15.98
CA LEU A 311 -0.03 1.81 -14.72
C LEU A 311 0.32 0.91 -13.53
N THR A 312 -0.16 -0.34 -13.51
CA THR A 312 0.21 -1.32 -12.48
C THR A 312 1.69 -1.67 -12.55
N GLY A 313 2.23 -1.89 -13.75
CA GLY A 313 3.67 -2.10 -13.95
C GLY A 313 4.50 -0.92 -13.46
N LEU A 314 4.16 0.28 -13.86
CA LEU A 314 4.80 1.52 -13.37
C LEU A 314 4.68 1.65 -11.84
N TRP A 315 3.53 1.31 -11.27
CA TRP A 315 3.35 1.36 -9.82
C TRP A 315 4.30 0.39 -9.08
N HIS A 316 4.58 -0.78 -9.64
CA HIS A 316 5.48 -1.77 -9.04
C HIS A 316 6.94 -1.30 -9.02
N GLY A 317 7.41 -0.63 -10.07
CA GLY A 317 8.80 -0.14 -10.08
C GLY A 317 9.13 0.83 -11.22
N ALA A 318 10.16 1.64 -10.99
CA ALA A 318 10.69 2.59 -11.94
C ALA A 318 11.85 1.95 -12.72
N ALA A 319 11.55 0.97 -13.56
CA ALA A 319 12.50 0.31 -14.45
C ALA A 319 11.78 -0.32 -15.64
N TRP A 320 12.48 -0.51 -16.75
CA TRP A 320 11.89 -1.03 -17.99
C TRP A 320 11.32 -2.44 -17.87
N ASN A 321 11.90 -3.30 -17.03
CA ASN A 321 11.35 -4.62 -16.76
C ASN A 321 9.94 -4.58 -16.17
N PHE A 322 9.62 -3.60 -15.29
CA PHE A 322 8.28 -3.41 -14.77
C PHE A 322 7.31 -2.83 -15.79
N VAL A 323 7.78 -1.94 -16.67
CA VAL A 323 6.98 -1.40 -17.78
C VAL A 323 6.58 -2.54 -18.73
N ILE A 324 7.57 -3.36 -19.16
CA ILE A 324 7.33 -4.51 -20.05
C ILE A 324 6.44 -5.55 -19.37
N TRP A 325 6.65 -5.81 -18.07
CA TRP A 325 5.80 -6.74 -17.33
C TRP A 325 4.33 -6.28 -17.28
N GLY A 326 4.08 -4.98 -17.23
CA GLY A 326 2.74 -4.40 -17.21
C GLY A 326 2.07 -4.33 -18.59
N LEU A 327 2.81 -4.53 -19.69
CA LEU A 327 2.29 -4.51 -21.07
C LEU A 327 2.15 -5.94 -21.62
#